data_17f3bbd4fc17e5f03f43745c72f352fa
#
_entry.id   17f3bbd4fc17e5f03f43745c72f352fa
#
_cell.length_a   1.000
_cell.length_b   1.000
_cell.length_c   1.000
_cell.angle_alpha   90.00
_cell.angle_beta   90.00
_cell.angle_gamma   90.00
#
_symmetry.space_group_name_H-M   'P 1'
#
loop_
_entity.id
_entity.type
_entity.pdbx_description
1 polymer ?
#
loop_
_entity_poly.entity_id
_entity_poly.type
_entity_poly.pdbx_seq_one_letter_code
_entity_poly.pdbx_strand_id
1 'polypeptide(L)'
;DAVVVSTAVAPANPEVVAAREHGIPIVPRALMLAELMRFKQGIAVAGTHGKTTTTSLVASVLAEGGLDPTFVIGGRLLAAGANARLGTGEYLVAEADESDASFLHLTPTIAVVTNIDQDHMETYGHDLGRLKRAFVDFVQRLPFWGVAVLCVDDDNVRSLVPSVTKS
;
A
#
# COMPACT_ATOMS: atom_id res chain seq x y z
N ASP A 1 -5.28 -11.82 -20.13
CA ASP A 1 -5.10 -10.36 -20.27
C ASP A 1 -6.13 -9.66 -19.37
N ALA A 2 -5.77 -8.48 -18.86
CA ALA A 2 -6.65 -7.62 -18.06
C ALA A 2 -6.34 -6.14 -18.34
N VAL A 3 -7.33 -5.27 -18.19
CA VAL A 3 -7.15 -3.81 -18.22
C VAL A 3 -7.10 -3.32 -16.76
N VAL A 4 -5.98 -2.70 -16.38
CA VAL A 4 -5.78 -2.16 -15.04
C VAL A 4 -6.08 -0.67 -15.03
N VAL A 5 -6.97 -0.23 -14.15
CA VAL A 5 -7.44 1.16 -14.08
C VAL A 5 -7.19 1.76 -12.69
N SER A 6 -6.87 3.05 -12.65
CA SER A 6 -6.91 3.83 -11.42
C SER A 6 -8.30 4.43 -11.18
N THR A 7 -8.55 4.91 -9.97
CA THR A 7 -9.79 5.59 -9.59
C THR A 7 -10.04 6.88 -10.39
N ALA A 8 -8.98 7.46 -10.99
CA ALA A 8 -9.07 8.66 -11.83
C ALA A 8 -9.59 8.37 -13.25
N VAL A 9 -9.67 7.10 -13.67
CA VAL A 9 -10.15 6.73 -15.01
C VAL A 9 -11.67 6.63 -15.02
N ALA A 10 -12.31 7.47 -15.84
CA ALA A 10 -13.77 7.47 -15.94
C ALA A 10 -14.30 6.18 -16.61
N PRO A 11 -15.49 5.69 -16.19
CA PRO A 11 -16.13 4.51 -16.80
C PRO A 11 -16.40 4.61 -18.32
N ALA A 12 -16.46 5.84 -18.84
CA ALA A 12 -16.65 6.14 -20.27
C ALA A 12 -15.32 6.26 -21.05
N ASN A 13 -14.18 5.98 -20.42
CA ASN A 13 -12.89 5.94 -21.11
C ASN A 13 -12.95 4.90 -22.25
N PRO A 14 -12.52 5.21 -23.49
CA PRO A 14 -12.62 4.31 -24.64
C PRO A 14 -11.99 2.94 -24.43
N GLU A 15 -10.86 2.86 -23.72
CA GLU A 15 -10.18 1.58 -23.41
C GLU A 15 -11.02 0.74 -22.44
N VAL A 16 -11.68 1.37 -21.46
CA VAL A 16 -12.58 0.69 -20.51
C VAL A 16 -13.83 0.18 -21.23
N VAL A 17 -14.39 0.97 -22.14
CA VAL A 17 -15.54 0.57 -22.96
C VAL A 17 -15.17 -0.62 -23.84
N ALA A 18 -14.06 -0.52 -24.57
CA ALA A 18 -13.60 -1.61 -25.45
C ALA A 18 -13.32 -2.89 -24.65
N ALA A 19 -12.72 -2.79 -23.45
CA ALA A 19 -12.48 -3.94 -22.59
C ALA A 19 -13.80 -4.65 -22.22
N ARG A 20 -14.85 -3.90 -21.88
CA ARG A 20 -16.18 -4.46 -21.58
C ARG A 20 -16.80 -5.15 -22.79
N GLU A 21 -16.73 -4.52 -23.96
CA GLU A 21 -17.27 -5.07 -25.20
C GLU A 21 -16.59 -6.38 -25.60
N HIS A 22 -15.30 -6.53 -25.30
CA HIS A 22 -14.52 -7.73 -25.58
C HIS A 22 -14.47 -8.73 -24.42
N GLY A 23 -15.17 -8.50 -23.32
CA GLY A 23 -15.17 -9.38 -22.15
C GLY A 23 -13.81 -9.47 -21.44
N ILE A 24 -12.96 -8.44 -21.58
CA ILE A 24 -11.67 -8.37 -20.91
C ILE A 24 -11.88 -7.86 -19.47
N PRO A 25 -11.36 -8.55 -18.45
CA PRO A 25 -11.46 -8.11 -17.05
C PRO A 25 -10.89 -6.72 -16.85
N ILE A 26 -11.62 -5.88 -16.13
CA ILE A 26 -11.18 -4.55 -15.70
C ILE A 26 -10.88 -4.62 -14.20
N VAL A 27 -9.62 -4.39 -13.85
CA VAL A 27 -9.10 -4.59 -12.49
C VAL A 27 -8.64 -3.25 -11.91
N PRO A 28 -9.14 -2.83 -10.74
CA PRO A 28 -8.59 -1.69 -10.02
C PRO A 28 -7.11 -1.87 -9.72
N ARG A 29 -6.33 -0.78 -9.86
CA ARG A 29 -4.87 -0.79 -9.63
C ARG A 29 -4.49 -1.38 -8.27
N ALA A 30 -5.24 -1.05 -7.20
CA ALA A 30 -4.96 -1.57 -5.87
C ALA A 30 -5.15 -3.09 -5.76
N LEU A 31 -6.17 -3.64 -6.44
CA LEU A 31 -6.38 -5.10 -6.50
C LEU A 31 -5.27 -5.79 -7.29
N MET A 32 -4.83 -5.21 -8.42
CA MET A 32 -3.71 -5.75 -9.18
C MET A 32 -2.42 -5.73 -8.34
N LEU A 33 -2.16 -4.64 -7.62
CA LEU A 33 -1.00 -4.57 -6.72
C LEU A 33 -1.08 -5.62 -5.60
N ALA A 34 -2.26 -5.84 -5.03
CA ALA A 34 -2.49 -6.87 -4.03
C ALA A 34 -2.18 -8.29 -4.57
N GLU A 35 -2.63 -8.60 -5.80
CA GLU A 35 -2.33 -9.87 -6.43
C GLU A 35 -0.82 -10.04 -6.72
N LEU A 36 -0.15 -9.00 -7.21
CA LEU A 36 1.30 -9.03 -7.42
C LEU A 36 2.06 -9.21 -6.10
N MET A 37 1.58 -8.60 -5.02
CA MET A 37 2.18 -8.72 -3.69
C MET A 37 2.15 -10.16 -3.16
N ARG A 38 1.15 -10.96 -3.52
CA ARG A 38 1.03 -12.36 -3.09
C ARG A 38 2.17 -13.26 -3.58
N PHE A 39 2.86 -12.89 -4.63
CA PHE A 39 3.99 -13.66 -5.17
C PHE A 39 5.34 -13.30 -4.51
N LYS A 40 5.34 -12.36 -3.57
CA LYS A 40 6.54 -11.81 -2.94
C LYS A 40 6.32 -11.68 -1.42
N GLN A 41 7.40 -11.40 -0.71
CA GLN A 41 7.34 -10.91 0.67
C GLN A 41 6.93 -9.43 0.63
N GLY A 42 5.63 -9.17 0.79
CA GLY A 42 5.07 -7.82 0.68
C GLY A 42 5.41 -6.93 1.87
N ILE A 43 5.99 -5.76 1.63
CA ILE A 43 6.19 -4.70 2.61
C ILE A 43 5.30 -3.54 2.20
N ALA A 44 4.25 -3.26 2.98
CA ALA A 44 3.32 -2.17 2.70
C ALA A 44 3.51 -1.04 3.72
N VAL A 45 3.77 0.17 3.22
CA VAL A 45 4.01 1.36 4.04
C VAL A 45 2.78 2.26 3.99
N ALA A 46 2.06 2.33 5.10
CA ALA A 46 0.88 3.16 5.29
C ALA A 46 1.17 4.33 6.25
N GLY A 47 0.25 5.30 6.28
CA GLY A 47 0.30 6.46 7.15
C GLY A 47 -0.10 7.71 6.42
N THR A 48 -0.61 8.71 7.12
CA THR A 48 -1.07 9.95 6.51
C THR A 48 0.08 10.69 5.81
N HIS A 49 1.25 10.74 6.45
CA HIS A 49 2.44 11.43 5.94
C HIS A 49 3.66 10.52 5.90
N GLY A 50 4.59 10.81 4.97
CA GLY A 50 5.89 10.16 4.90
C GLY A 50 5.90 8.79 4.21
N LYS A 51 4.79 8.30 3.64
CA LYS A 51 4.71 7.04 2.90
C LYS A 51 5.79 6.93 1.83
N THR A 52 5.83 7.88 0.89
CA THR A 52 6.78 7.92 -0.22
C THR A 52 8.24 7.89 0.26
N THR A 53 8.56 8.68 1.27
CA THR A 53 9.92 8.74 1.83
C THR A 53 10.30 7.42 2.47
N THR A 54 9.43 6.86 3.30
CA THR A 54 9.72 5.61 4.02
C THR A 54 9.79 4.43 3.05
N THR A 55 8.88 4.34 2.07
CA THR A 55 8.92 3.31 1.03
C THR A 55 10.21 3.37 0.22
N SER A 56 10.63 4.60 -0.13
CA SER A 56 11.90 4.82 -0.86
C SER A 56 13.12 4.40 -0.04
N LEU A 57 13.15 4.73 1.25
CA LEU A 57 14.22 4.33 2.15
C LEU A 57 14.29 2.80 2.31
N VAL A 58 13.15 2.14 2.55
CA VAL A 58 13.07 0.68 2.66
C VAL A 58 13.57 0.02 1.37
N ALA A 59 13.08 0.46 0.21
CA ALA A 59 13.51 -0.07 -1.08
C ALA A 59 15.03 0.12 -1.31
N SER A 60 15.57 1.29 -0.94
CA SER A 60 16.99 1.59 -1.09
C SER A 60 17.86 0.73 -0.16
N VAL A 61 17.47 0.58 1.10
CA VAL A 61 18.22 -0.26 2.08
C VAL A 61 18.23 -1.72 1.63
N LEU A 62 17.10 -2.25 1.17
CA LEU A 62 17.04 -3.61 0.65
C LEU A 62 17.91 -3.79 -0.61
N ALA A 63 17.91 -2.80 -1.51
CA ALA A 63 18.73 -2.82 -2.72
C ALA A 63 20.24 -2.78 -2.40
N GLU A 64 20.66 -1.89 -1.50
CA GLU A 64 22.07 -1.82 -1.02
C GLU A 64 22.48 -3.10 -0.27
N GLY A 65 21.52 -3.75 0.41
CA GLY A 65 21.73 -5.07 1.02
C GLY A 65 21.78 -6.23 0.03
N GLY A 66 21.72 -5.99 -1.28
CA GLY A 66 21.79 -7.01 -2.34
C GLY A 66 20.51 -7.83 -2.51
N LEU A 67 19.38 -7.39 -1.94
CA LEU A 67 18.11 -8.13 -1.97
C LEU A 67 17.25 -7.82 -3.21
N ASP A 68 17.69 -6.90 -4.06
CA ASP A 68 17.06 -6.51 -5.34
C ASP A 68 15.51 -6.49 -5.32
N PRO A 69 14.89 -5.61 -4.49
CA PRO A 69 13.44 -5.61 -4.31
C PRO A 69 12.70 -5.11 -5.56
N THR A 70 11.49 -5.65 -5.77
CA THR A 70 10.47 -4.95 -6.56
C THR A 70 9.92 -3.79 -5.72
N PHE A 71 9.69 -2.62 -6.32
CA PHE A 71 9.04 -1.53 -5.60
C PHE A 71 8.01 -0.78 -6.44
N VAL A 72 6.99 -0.25 -5.78
CA VAL A 72 5.95 0.63 -6.32
C VAL A 72 5.76 1.81 -5.37
N ILE A 73 6.15 3.01 -5.79
CA ILE A 73 6.19 4.23 -4.99
C ILE A 73 5.34 5.30 -5.67
N GLY A 74 4.55 6.06 -4.92
CA GLY A 74 3.75 7.16 -5.47
C GLY A 74 4.58 8.32 -6.01
N GLY A 75 5.80 8.52 -5.48
CA GLY A 75 6.79 9.47 -5.97
C GLY A 75 7.90 8.80 -6.79
N ARG A 76 8.90 9.58 -7.16
CA ARG A 76 10.08 9.10 -7.88
C ARG A 76 11.18 8.72 -6.90
N LEU A 77 11.66 7.46 -6.96
CA LEU A 77 12.88 7.08 -6.24
C LEU A 77 14.08 7.70 -6.97
N LEU A 78 14.74 8.69 -6.35
CA LEU A 78 15.85 9.43 -6.96
C LEU A 78 17.00 8.52 -7.38
N ALA A 79 17.34 7.52 -6.57
CA ALA A 79 18.41 6.57 -6.86
C ALA A 79 18.12 5.65 -8.06
N ALA A 80 16.85 5.35 -8.34
CA ALA A 80 16.45 4.51 -9.48
C ALA A 80 15.91 5.31 -10.67
N GLY A 81 15.65 6.61 -10.51
CA GLY A 81 15.05 7.46 -11.53
C GLY A 81 13.63 7.07 -11.95
N ALA A 82 12.98 6.17 -11.19
CA ALA A 82 11.69 5.58 -11.50
C ALA A 82 10.82 5.49 -10.24
N ASN A 83 9.51 5.45 -10.43
CA ASN A 83 8.52 5.23 -9.36
C ASN A 83 8.08 3.76 -9.23
N ALA A 84 8.52 2.89 -10.13
CA ALA A 84 8.36 1.45 -10.01
C ALA A 84 9.51 0.71 -10.71
N ARG A 85 9.92 -0.41 -10.15
CA ARG A 85 10.93 -1.30 -10.73
C ARG A 85 10.62 -2.75 -10.37
N LEU A 86 10.75 -3.64 -11.34
CA LEU A 86 10.74 -5.07 -11.11
C LEU A 86 12.14 -5.52 -10.67
N GLY A 87 12.26 -6.04 -9.46
CA GLY A 87 13.46 -6.70 -8.96
C GLY A 87 13.35 -8.21 -9.05
N THR A 88 14.49 -8.88 -9.00
CA THR A 88 14.59 -10.35 -9.01
C THR A 88 14.46 -10.95 -7.61
N GLY A 89 14.60 -10.14 -6.57
CA GLY A 89 14.54 -10.57 -5.17
C GLY A 89 13.11 -10.92 -4.69
N GLU A 90 13.05 -11.41 -3.47
CA GLU A 90 11.82 -11.92 -2.85
C GLU A 90 10.88 -10.81 -2.32
N TYR A 91 11.36 -9.58 -2.19
CA TYR A 91 10.59 -8.50 -1.58
C TYR A 91 9.85 -7.65 -2.62
N LEU A 92 8.63 -7.24 -2.27
CA LEU A 92 7.87 -6.19 -2.95
C LEU A 92 7.54 -5.09 -1.94
N VAL A 93 8.07 -3.89 -2.15
CA VAL A 93 7.85 -2.73 -1.30
C VAL A 93 6.86 -1.79 -1.99
N ALA A 94 5.77 -1.45 -1.33
CA ALA A 94 4.74 -0.58 -1.92
C ALA A 94 4.18 0.42 -0.90
N GLU A 95 3.76 1.58 -1.41
CA GLU A 95 2.92 2.49 -0.65
C GLU A 95 1.51 1.91 -0.51
N ALA A 96 0.95 2.07 0.67
CA ALA A 96 -0.40 1.68 1.03
C ALA A 96 -1.23 2.95 1.26
N ASP A 97 -2.07 3.32 0.28
CA ASP A 97 -2.84 4.55 0.32
C ASP A 97 -4.11 4.37 1.13
N GLU A 98 -4.22 5.12 2.22
CA GLU A 98 -5.39 5.14 3.09
C GLU A 98 -6.48 6.10 2.60
N SER A 99 -6.15 7.08 1.75
CA SER A 99 -7.06 8.17 1.39
C SER A 99 -8.36 7.69 0.73
N ASP A 100 -8.31 6.63 -0.06
CA ASP A 100 -9.44 5.97 -0.70
C ASP A 100 -9.75 4.59 -0.12
N ALA A 101 -9.16 4.24 1.03
CA ALA A 101 -9.21 2.93 1.68
C ALA A 101 -8.68 1.76 0.81
N SER A 102 -8.00 2.04 -0.30
CA SER A 102 -7.47 1.01 -1.19
C SER A 102 -6.38 0.13 -0.55
N PHE A 103 -5.70 0.65 0.47
CA PHE A 103 -4.71 -0.11 1.25
C PHE A 103 -5.30 -1.37 1.91
N LEU A 104 -6.62 -1.38 2.15
CA LEU A 104 -7.32 -2.55 2.68
C LEU A 104 -7.37 -3.74 1.70
N HIS A 105 -7.01 -3.57 0.44
CA HIS A 105 -6.89 -4.68 -0.50
C HIS A 105 -5.54 -5.39 -0.39
N LEU A 106 -4.50 -4.71 0.11
CA LEU A 106 -3.17 -5.27 0.21
C LEU A 106 -3.09 -6.38 1.26
N THR A 107 -2.25 -7.37 0.99
CA THR A 107 -1.99 -8.52 1.87
C THR A 107 -0.50 -8.64 2.16
N PRO A 108 0.09 -7.66 2.88
CA PRO A 108 1.51 -7.66 3.15
C PRO A 108 1.91 -8.73 4.17
N THR A 109 3.19 -9.07 4.18
CA THR A 109 3.83 -9.84 5.26
C THR A 109 4.45 -8.93 6.32
N ILE A 110 4.78 -7.69 5.91
CA ILE A 110 5.27 -6.63 6.80
C ILE A 110 4.43 -5.37 6.53
N ALA A 111 3.76 -4.86 7.55
CA ALA A 111 3.02 -3.61 7.50
C ALA A 111 3.75 -2.54 8.31
N VAL A 112 4.01 -1.39 7.70
CA VAL A 112 4.62 -0.23 8.36
C VAL A 112 3.56 0.86 8.48
N VAL A 113 3.38 1.44 9.66
CA VAL A 113 2.51 2.59 9.89
C VAL A 113 3.33 3.74 10.45
N THR A 114 3.45 4.82 9.68
CA THR A 114 4.31 5.96 10.01
C THR A 114 3.65 6.95 10.98
N ASN A 115 2.43 7.37 10.70
CA ASN A 115 1.62 8.28 11.50
C ASN A 115 0.15 8.22 11.08
N ILE A 116 -0.74 8.77 11.88
CA ILE A 116 -2.17 8.90 11.56
C ILE A 116 -2.61 10.32 11.93
N ASP A 117 -3.00 11.10 10.93
CA ASP A 117 -3.46 12.46 11.09
C ASP A 117 -4.81 12.70 10.40
N GLN A 118 -5.48 13.80 10.73
CA GLN A 118 -6.78 14.19 10.18
C GLN A 118 -6.62 14.89 8.83
N ASP A 119 -6.04 14.20 7.87
CA ASP A 119 -5.91 14.67 6.49
C ASP A 119 -6.61 13.68 5.54
N HIS A 120 -7.12 14.16 4.40
CA HIS A 120 -7.84 13.34 3.41
C HIS A 120 -8.98 12.49 4.01
N MET A 121 -9.79 13.10 4.89
CA MET A 121 -10.78 12.40 5.72
C MET A 121 -12.11 12.11 5.02
N GLU A 122 -12.28 12.46 3.73
CA GLU A 122 -13.55 12.36 2.99
C GLU A 122 -14.08 10.91 3.00
N THR A 123 -13.21 9.95 2.73
CA THR A 123 -13.53 8.51 2.71
C THR A 123 -14.03 8.00 4.06
N TYR A 124 -13.59 8.64 5.14
CA TYR A 124 -13.93 8.25 6.51
C TYR A 124 -15.03 9.12 7.14
N GLY A 125 -15.63 10.03 6.34
CA GLY A 125 -16.69 10.92 6.80
C GLY A 125 -16.21 11.88 7.90
N HIS A 126 -14.96 12.32 7.85
CA HIS A 126 -14.29 13.18 8.83
C HIS A 126 -14.27 12.61 10.27
N ASP A 127 -14.33 11.28 10.39
CA ASP A 127 -14.28 10.55 11.67
C ASP A 127 -12.92 9.87 11.85
N LEU A 128 -12.09 10.43 12.74
CA LEU A 128 -10.77 9.87 13.07
C LEU A 128 -10.87 8.44 13.64
N GLY A 129 -11.96 8.10 14.32
CA GLY A 129 -12.19 6.76 14.83
C GLY A 129 -12.39 5.74 13.71
N ARG A 130 -13.02 6.14 12.59
CA ARG A 130 -13.14 5.29 11.39
C ARG A 130 -11.80 5.10 10.71
N LEU A 131 -11.01 6.17 10.57
CA LEU A 131 -9.66 6.10 10.02
C LEU A 131 -8.79 5.15 10.87
N LYS A 132 -8.77 5.31 12.19
CA LYS A 132 -8.03 4.43 13.10
C LYS A 132 -8.46 2.96 12.97
N ARG A 133 -9.75 2.67 12.87
CA ARG A 133 -10.24 1.31 12.63
C ARG A 133 -9.72 0.74 11.30
N ALA A 134 -9.71 1.54 10.23
CA ALA A 134 -9.16 1.10 8.94
C ALA A 134 -7.67 0.74 9.05
N PHE A 135 -6.87 1.49 9.82
CA PHE A 135 -5.47 1.12 10.07
C PHE A 135 -5.35 -0.18 10.89
N VAL A 136 -6.20 -0.40 11.89
CA VAL A 136 -6.25 -1.68 12.61
C VAL A 136 -6.61 -2.81 11.64
N ASP A 137 -7.64 -2.63 10.82
CA ASP A 137 -8.06 -3.63 9.82
C ASP A 137 -6.94 -3.93 8.81
N PHE A 138 -6.20 -2.92 8.39
CA PHE A 138 -5.02 -3.09 7.53
C PHE A 138 -3.95 -3.96 8.21
N VAL A 139 -3.57 -3.66 9.44
CA VAL A 139 -2.58 -4.43 10.19
C VAL A 139 -3.07 -5.85 10.47
N GLN A 140 -4.37 -6.05 10.71
CA GLN A 140 -4.96 -7.38 10.92
C GLN A 140 -4.94 -8.28 9.66
N ARG A 141 -4.69 -7.71 8.46
CA ARG A 141 -4.51 -8.50 7.23
C ARG A 141 -3.17 -9.21 7.15
N LEU A 142 -2.22 -8.87 8.00
CA LEU A 142 -0.98 -9.62 8.13
C LEU A 142 -1.26 -11.11 8.41
N PRO A 143 -0.49 -12.03 7.83
CA PRO A 143 -0.54 -13.43 8.24
C PRO A 143 -0.15 -13.56 9.73
N PHE A 144 -0.44 -14.71 10.34
CA PHE A 144 -0.15 -14.92 11.77
C PHE A 144 1.35 -14.79 12.12
N TRP A 145 2.22 -14.95 11.14
CA TRP A 145 3.67 -14.80 11.25
C TRP A 145 4.18 -13.45 10.71
N GLY A 146 3.28 -12.60 10.26
CA GLY A 146 3.63 -11.28 9.73
C GLY A 146 4.03 -10.30 10.82
N VAL A 147 4.68 -9.22 10.42
CA VAL A 147 5.25 -8.20 11.33
C VAL A 147 4.58 -6.85 11.12
N ALA A 148 4.13 -6.23 12.21
CA ALA A 148 3.67 -4.85 12.24
C ALA A 148 4.75 -3.93 12.80
N VAL A 149 5.19 -2.94 12.01
CA VAL A 149 6.13 -1.90 12.43
C VAL A 149 5.35 -0.60 12.64
N LEU A 150 5.18 -0.20 13.89
CA LEU A 150 4.34 0.93 14.28
C LEU A 150 5.19 2.05 14.86
N CYS A 151 5.08 3.27 14.31
CA CYS A 151 5.75 4.46 14.84
C CYS A 151 5.01 4.94 16.09
N VAL A 152 5.46 4.47 17.26
CA VAL A 152 4.83 4.81 18.56
C VAL A 152 5.16 6.22 19.07
N ASP A 153 5.97 6.99 18.35
CA ASP A 153 6.16 8.43 18.62
C ASP A 153 4.92 9.24 18.21
N ASP A 154 4.10 8.71 17.30
CA ASP A 154 2.79 9.26 16.96
C ASP A 154 1.73 8.74 17.94
N ASP A 155 1.02 9.65 18.63
CA ASP A 155 0.03 9.30 19.65
C ASP A 155 -1.16 8.53 19.10
N ASN A 156 -1.57 8.80 17.85
CA ASN A 156 -2.66 8.09 17.20
C ASN A 156 -2.25 6.65 16.88
N VAL A 157 -1.04 6.44 16.34
CA VAL A 157 -0.49 5.09 16.10
C VAL A 157 -0.31 4.36 17.43
N ARG A 158 0.26 5.02 18.45
CA ARG A 158 0.42 4.43 19.79
C ARG A 158 -0.91 3.94 20.35
N SER A 159 -2.01 4.67 20.12
CA SER A 159 -3.35 4.30 20.59
C SER A 159 -3.91 3.04 19.91
N LEU A 160 -3.35 2.59 18.78
CA LEU A 160 -3.77 1.37 18.10
C LEU A 160 -3.14 0.10 18.70
N VAL A 161 -1.99 0.22 19.36
CA VAL A 161 -1.20 -0.93 19.83
C VAL A 161 -2.04 -1.94 20.63
N PRO A 162 -2.92 -1.52 21.57
CA PRO A 162 -3.76 -2.48 22.31
C PRO A 162 -4.77 -3.25 21.45
N SER A 163 -5.08 -2.75 20.25
CA SER A 163 -6.03 -3.37 19.31
C SER A 163 -5.33 -4.24 18.26
N VAL A 164 -3.99 -4.20 18.18
CA VAL A 164 -3.20 -4.99 17.24
C VAL A 164 -2.87 -6.34 17.89
N THR A 165 -3.32 -7.42 17.27
CA THR A 165 -3.08 -8.81 17.74
C THR A 165 -1.95 -9.51 16.97
N LYS A 166 -1.23 -8.77 16.13
CA LYS A 166 -0.10 -9.27 15.32
C LYS A 166 1.23 -8.93 15.97
N SER A 167 2.27 -9.66 15.61
CA SER A 167 3.63 -9.45 16.13
C SER A 167 4.27 -8.18 15.57
#